data_66f995fb50f1a06ad378df4957056535
#
_entry.id   66f995fb50f1a06ad378df4957056535
#
_cell.length_a   1.000
_cell.length_b   1.000
_cell.length_c   1.000
_cell.angle_alpha   90.00
_cell.angle_beta   90.00
_cell.angle_gamma   90.00
#
_symmetry.space_group_name_H-M   'P 1'
#
loop_
_entity.id
_entity.type
_entity.pdbx_description
1 polymer ?
#
loop_
_entity_poly.entity_id
_entity_poly.type
_entity_poly.pdbx_seq_one_letter_code
_entity_poly.pdbx_strand_id
1 'polypeptide(L)'
;MNFEEKLIEYYSSGYEGKRLQNDKAHSIEYITSVRYLDMLLPKSGTVLDCCAGGGIYSFYLADRGYSVTSADLSPKNIETIKSNKQSEKLDEILRMNVLDMSRFADNSFDAVLCMGAFYHLKSFGERQRCVAECLRVLKDGGVFVLAYINRNPCVLYQFWQKPKNIKTQSKLISTGVNGLFYAVDFDEIKKLVADFNLTEIKNIGVDGSVYPLQKKINSLNRAQFADFLEYHFSACEQPSILGNSMHGLLFARKGE
;
A
#
# COMPACT_ATOMS: atom_id res chain seq x y z
N MET A 1 -14.31 -18.13 -13.45
CA MET A 1 -13.89 -16.79 -13.01
C MET A 1 -12.38 -16.75 -13.00
N ASN A 2 -11.79 -15.87 -13.78
CA ASN A 2 -10.35 -15.67 -13.82
C ASN A 2 -9.87 -14.94 -12.54
N PHE A 3 -8.55 -14.69 -12.40
CA PHE A 3 -8.00 -14.06 -11.18
C PHE A 3 -8.45 -12.60 -11.01
N GLU A 4 -8.48 -11.84 -12.10
CA GLU A 4 -8.92 -10.44 -12.11
C GLU A 4 -10.40 -10.31 -11.71
N GLU A 5 -11.26 -11.16 -12.24
CA GLU A 5 -12.68 -11.20 -11.86
C GLU A 5 -12.87 -11.47 -10.36
N LYS A 6 -12.10 -12.41 -9.79
CA LYS A 6 -12.13 -12.70 -8.34
C LYS A 6 -11.65 -11.53 -7.49
N LEU A 7 -10.67 -10.78 -7.98
CA LEU A 7 -10.16 -9.61 -7.29
C LEU A 7 -11.19 -8.48 -7.31
N ILE A 8 -11.81 -8.22 -8.46
CA ILE A 8 -12.89 -7.24 -8.60
C ILE A 8 -14.07 -7.60 -7.69
N GLU A 9 -14.47 -8.88 -7.64
CA GLU A 9 -15.54 -9.35 -6.75
C GLU A 9 -15.19 -9.12 -5.27
N TYR A 10 -13.96 -9.43 -4.85
CA TYR A 10 -13.50 -9.19 -3.48
C TYR A 10 -13.67 -7.72 -3.08
N TYR A 11 -13.24 -6.80 -3.94
CA TYR A 11 -13.34 -5.36 -3.68
C TYR A 11 -14.76 -4.79 -3.87
N SER A 12 -15.67 -5.53 -4.50
CA SER A 12 -17.07 -5.09 -4.67
C SER A 12 -17.82 -4.98 -3.35
N SER A 13 -17.35 -5.65 -2.28
CA SER A 13 -17.94 -5.57 -0.94
C SER A 13 -17.83 -4.19 -0.28
N GLY A 14 -16.91 -3.34 -0.75
CA GLY A 14 -16.65 -2.00 -0.20
C GLY A 14 -15.99 -1.98 1.20
N TYR A 15 -15.63 -3.15 1.74
CA TYR A 15 -15.01 -3.26 3.07
C TYR A 15 -13.66 -2.54 3.13
N GLU A 16 -12.81 -2.72 2.13
CA GLU A 16 -11.47 -2.12 2.11
C GLU A 16 -11.51 -0.59 2.07
N GLY A 17 -12.49 0.02 1.41
CA GLY A 17 -12.66 1.47 1.36
C GLY A 17 -12.88 2.14 2.72
N LYS A 18 -13.26 1.37 3.74
CA LYS A 18 -13.49 1.85 5.11
C LYS A 18 -12.49 1.30 6.13
N ARG A 19 -11.73 0.27 5.76
CA ARG A 19 -10.84 -0.46 6.69
C ARG A 19 -9.93 0.45 7.49
N LEU A 20 -9.27 1.38 6.83
CA LEU A 20 -8.30 2.29 7.43
C LEU A 20 -8.90 3.34 8.39
N GLN A 21 -10.23 3.44 8.45
CA GLN A 21 -10.94 4.40 9.29
C GLN A 21 -11.93 3.74 10.29
N ASN A 22 -12.02 2.40 10.28
CA ASN A 22 -13.02 1.68 11.07
C ASN A 22 -12.79 1.79 12.59
N ASP A 23 -11.54 1.74 13.02
CA ASP A 23 -11.16 1.79 14.44
C ASP A 23 -9.71 2.29 14.61
N LYS A 24 -9.27 2.47 15.87
CA LYS A 24 -7.93 2.99 16.18
C LYS A 24 -6.82 2.08 15.64
N ALA A 25 -6.96 0.77 15.78
CA ALA A 25 -5.92 -0.16 15.36
C ALA A 25 -5.68 -0.09 13.83
N HIS A 26 -6.75 -0.10 13.04
CA HIS A 26 -6.64 0.00 11.58
C HIS A 26 -6.23 1.41 11.11
N SER A 27 -6.58 2.45 11.89
CA SER A 27 -6.20 3.83 11.53
C SER A 27 -4.69 4.10 11.64
N ILE A 28 -3.91 3.27 12.37
CA ILE A 28 -2.46 3.43 12.51
C ILE A 28 -1.78 3.35 11.14
N GLU A 29 -2.17 2.40 10.30
CA GLU A 29 -1.66 2.26 8.93
C GLU A 29 -1.85 3.55 8.13
N TYR A 30 -3.06 4.12 8.17
CA TYR A 30 -3.37 5.37 7.47
C TYR A 30 -2.58 6.56 8.04
N ILE A 31 -2.62 6.74 9.36
CA ILE A 31 -1.94 7.85 10.05
C ILE A 31 -0.45 7.82 9.78
N THR A 32 0.16 6.64 9.82
CA THR A 32 1.59 6.47 9.52
C THR A 32 1.88 6.76 8.04
N SER A 33 1.08 6.21 7.13
CA SER A 33 1.28 6.42 5.69
C SER A 33 1.21 7.90 5.33
N VAL A 34 0.19 8.63 5.78
CA VAL A 34 0.05 10.07 5.44
C VAL A 34 1.15 10.92 6.08
N ARG A 35 1.63 10.59 7.29
CA ARG A 35 2.77 11.24 7.91
C ARG A 35 4.02 11.16 7.02
N TYR A 36 4.32 9.97 6.48
CA TYR A 36 5.49 9.78 5.63
C TYR A 36 5.29 10.33 4.21
N LEU A 37 4.07 10.33 3.68
CA LEU A 37 3.76 11.04 2.44
C LEU A 37 4.05 12.55 2.59
N ASP A 38 3.61 13.19 3.68
CA ASP A 38 3.90 14.60 3.96
C ASP A 38 5.39 14.91 4.11
N MET A 39 6.15 13.97 4.64
CA MET A 39 7.60 14.15 4.89
C MET A 39 8.45 13.94 3.65
N LEU A 40 8.07 13.01 2.77
CA LEU A 40 8.97 12.45 1.75
C LEU A 40 8.56 12.78 0.32
N LEU A 41 7.30 13.13 0.06
CA LEU A 41 6.90 13.61 -1.26
C LEU A 41 7.43 15.03 -1.53
N PRO A 42 7.60 15.41 -2.79
CA PRO A 42 7.84 16.82 -3.19
C PRO A 42 6.74 17.71 -2.59
N LYS A 43 7.04 18.99 -2.34
CA LYS A 43 6.06 19.92 -1.74
C LYS A 43 4.83 20.20 -2.62
N SER A 44 4.92 19.93 -3.90
CA SER A 44 3.85 20.03 -4.91
C SER A 44 4.22 19.19 -6.12
N GLY A 45 3.30 18.97 -7.01
CA GLY A 45 3.55 18.22 -8.25
C GLY A 45 2.39 17.33 -8.64
N THR A 46 2.62 16.54 -9.68
CA THR A 46 1.69 15.59 -10.24
C THR A 46 1.86 14.22 -9.57
N VAL A 47 0.77 13.61 -9.10
CA VAL A 47 0.78 12.31 -8.43
C VAL A 47 -0.16 11.34 -9.14
N LEU A 48 0.34 10.15 -9.43
CA LEU A 48 -0.49 9.00 -9.82
C LEU A 48 -0.71 8.08 -8.61
N ASP A 49 -1.94 7.94 -8.17
CA ASP A 49 -2.38 6.88 -7.27
C ASP A 49 -2.94 5.73 -8.12
N CYS A 50 -2.09 4.74 -8.46
CA CYS A 50 -2.38 3.75 -9.49
C CYS A 50 -3.22 2.56 -9.01
N CYS A 51 -3.57 2.51 -7.73
CA CYS A 51 -4.42 1.49 -7.12
C CYS A 51 -5.16 2.07 -5.91
N ALA A 52 -5.94 3.12 -6.18
CA ALA A 52 -6.47 4.08 -5.21
C ALA A 52 -7.53 3.49 -4.25
N GLY A 53 -8.10 2.31 -4.55
CA GLY A 53 -9.19 1.76 -3.76
C GLY A 53 -10.37 2.75 -3.70
N GLY A 54 -10.76 3.14 -2.48
CA GLY A 54 -11.79 4.18 -2.25
C GLY A 54 -11.30 5.62 -2.38
N GLY A 55 -10.04 5.86 -2.77
CA GLY A 55 -9.46 7.18 -3.01
C GLY A 55 -8.95 7.91 -1.77
N ILE A 56 -8.78 7.23 -0.64
CA ILE A 56 -8.43 7.89 0.64
C ILE A 56 -7.12 8.66 0.55
N TYR A 57 -6.09 8.12 -0.10
CA TYR A 57 -4.81 8.81 -0.31
C TYR A 57 -4.89 9.83 -1.43
N SER A 58 -5.66 9.56 -2.50
CA SER A 58 -5.90 10.51 -3.57
C SER A 58 -6.51 11.81 -3.05
N PHE A 59 -7.59 11.72 -2.25
CA PHE A 59 -8.23 12.90 -1.65
C PHE A 59 -7.32 13.60 -0.65
N TYR A 60 -6.58 12.82 0.16
CA TYR A 60 -5.62 13.38 1.09
C TYR A 60 -4.57 14.25 0.41
N LEU A 61 -4.03 13.80 -0.72
CA LEU A 61 -3.03 14.54 -1.49
C LEU A 61 -3.63 15.74 -2.23
N ALA A 62 -4.83 15.58 -2.82
CA ALA A 62 -5.54 16.69 -3.47
C ALA A 62 -5.84 17.83 -2.49
N ASP A 63 -6.22 17.51 -1.23
CA ASP A 63 -6.41 18.51 -0.15
C ASP A 63 -5.11 19.25 0.21
N ARG A 64 -3.95 18.73 -0.17
CA ARG A 64 -2.62 19.36 0.00
C ARG A 64 -2.12 20.08 -1.22
N GLY A 65 -2.94 20.16 -2.27
CA GLY A 65 -2.63 20.92 -3.48
C GLY A 65 -1.80 20.17 -4.53
N TYR A 66 -1.71 18.83 -4.40
CA TYR A 66 -1.16 18.02 -5.50
C TYR A 66 -2.18 17.89 -6.63
N SER A 67 -1.66 17.83 -7.87
CA SER A 67 -2.40 17.44 -9.06
C SER A 67 -2.47 15.91 -9.09
N VAL A 68 -3.66 15.34 -8.79
CA VAL A 68 -3.79 13.90 -8.53
C VAL A 68 -4.61 13.21 -9.60
N THR A 69 -3.99 12.23 -10.27
CA THR A 69 -4.69 11.22 -11.06
C THR A 69 -4.95 9.99 -10.19
N SER A 70 -6.21 9.61 -10.03
CA SER A 70 -6.66 8.47 -9.23
C SER A 70 -7.12 7.33 -10.15
N ALA A 71 -6.50 6.15 -10.02
CA ALA A 71 -6.80 5.00 -10.86
C ALA A 71 -6.99 3.72 -10.03
N ASP A 72 -7.88 2.84 -10.48
CA ASP A 72 -8.09 1.52 -9.86
C ASP A 72 -8.59 0.51 -10.90
N LEU A 73 -8.32 -0.77 -10.68
CA LEU A 73 -8.80 -1.86 -11.52
C LEU A 73 -10.31 -2.09 -11.35
N SER A 74 -10.83 -1.92 -10.12
CA SER A 74 -12.21 -2.21 -9.75
C SER A 74 -13.16 -1.10 -10.21
N PRO A 75 -14.16 -1.40 -11.05
CA PRO A 75 -15.21 -0.44 -11.39
C PRO A 75 -15.92 0.13 -10.16
N LYS A 76 -16.10 -0.70 -9.13
CA LYS A 76 -16.75 -0.29 -7.88
C LYS A 76 -15.96 0.75 -7.11
N ASN A 77 -14.62 0.61 -7.07
CA ASN A 77 -13.74 1.61 -6.48
C ASN A 77 -13.83 2.93 -7.25
N ILE A 78 -13.82 2.89 -8.57
CA ILE A 78 -13.98 4.08 -9.42
C ILE A 78 -15.33 4.78 -9.17
N GLU A 79 -16.42 4.04 -9.07
CA GLU A 79 -17.73 4.60 -8.68
C GLU A 79 -17.67 5.26 -7.29
N THR A 80 -17.02 4.62 -6.33
CA THR A 80 -16.86 5.14 -4.97
C THR A 80 -16.11 6.47 -4.98
N ILE A 81 -14.98 6.55 -5.73
CA ILE A 81 -14.21 7.79 -5.85
C ILE A 81 -15.06 8.88 -6.52
N LYS A 82 -15.72 8.56 -7.65
CA LYS A 82 -16.55 9.54 -8.40
C LYS A 82 -17.75 10.05 -7.60
N SER A 83 -18.31 9.22 -6.72
CA SER A 83 -19.45 9.61 -5.87
C SER A 83 -19.03 10.43 -4.63
N ASN A 84 -17.75 10.53 -4.34
CA ASN A 84 -17.27 11.34 -3.22
C ASN A 84 -17.40 12.84 -3.55
N LYS A 85 -17.83 13.65 -2.57
CA LYS A 85 -17.96 15.10 -2.72
C LYS A 85 -16.64 15.81 -3.06
N GLN A 86 -15.51 15.17 -2.78
CA GLN A 86 -14.18 15.70 -3.09
C GLN A 86 -13.65 15.26 -4.47
N SER A 87 -14.43 14.51 -5.25
CA SER A 87 -14.00 14.00 -6.56
C SER A 87 -13.56 15.11 -7.53
N GLU A 88 -14.18 16.30 -7.43
CA GLU A 88 -13.83 17.49 -8.24
C GLU A 88 -12.41 18.04 -7.97
N LYS A 89 -11.77 17.62 -6.86
CA LYS A 89 -10.38 18.00 -6.54
C LYS A 89 -9.34 17.13 -7.25
N LEU A 90 -9.77 16.04 -7.86
CA LEU A 90 -8.89 15.12 -8.60
C LEU A 90 -8.86 15.51 -10.07
N ASP A 91 -7.68 15.52 -10.68
CA ASP A 91 -7.52 15.88 -12.08
C ASP A 91 -8.15 14.84 -13.00
N GLU A 92 -7.97 13.56 -12.67
CA GLU A 92 -8.55 12.46 -13.42
C GLU A 92 -8.93 11.28 -12.51
N ILE A 93 -10.03 10.61 -12.84
CA ILE A 93 -10.47 9.36 -12.19
C ILE A 93 -10.73 8.34 -13.29
N LEU A 94 -9.92 7.28 -13.33
CA LEU A 94 -10.01 6.28 -14.42
C LEU A 94 -9.88 4.84 -13.95
N ARG A 95 -10.51 3.93 -14.69
CA ARG A 95 -10.26 2.50 -14.53
C ARG A 95 -8.97 2.13 -15.26
N MET A 96 -8.05 1.46 -14.55
CA MET A 96 -6.75 1.09 -15.11
C MET A 96 -6.21 -0.19 -14.47
N ASN A 97 -5.51 -1.00 -15.26
CA ASN A 97 -4.70 -2.09 -14.74
C ASN A 97 -3.26 -1.60 -14.57
N VAL A 98 -2.69 -1.75 -13.37
CA VAL A 98 -1.32 -1.36 -13.06
C VAL A 98 -0.27 -2.05 -13.94
N LEU A 99 -0.62 -3.18 -14.57
CA LEU A 99 0.24 -3.88 -15.52
C LEU A 99 0.27 -3.26 -16.91
N ASP A 100 -0.59 -2.28 -17.18
CA ASP A 100 -0.67 -1.57 -18.45
C ASP A 100 -1.07 -0.11 -18.21
N MET A 101 -0.07 0.75 -18.14
CA MET A 101 -0.24 2.20 -18.01
C MET A 101 0.09 2.93 -19.32
N SER A 102 -0.05 2.26 -20.48
CA SER A 102 0.28 2.81 -21.81
C SER A 102 -0.45 4.11 -22.16
N ARG A 103 -1.55 4.41 -21.44
CA ARG A 103 -2.25 5.71 -21.52
C ARG A 103 -1.34 6.88 -21.16
N PHE A 104 -0.39 6.69 -20.25
CA PHE A 104 0.49 7.75 -19.78
C PHE A 104 1.84 7.68 -20.50
N ALA A 105 2.34 8.87 -20.89
CA ALA A 105 3.68 9.00 -21.41
C ALA A 105 4.74 8.70 -20.34
N ASP A 106 5.95 8.39 -20.77
CA ASP A 106 7.08 8.23 -19.85
C ASP A 106 7.33 9.54 -19.11
N ASN A 107 7.81 9.47 -17.88
CA ASN A 107 8.21 10.61 -17.06
C ASN A 107 7.09 11.67 -16.88
N SER A 108 5.85 11.23 -16.62
CA SER A 108 4.67 12.11 -16.50
C SER A 108 4.42 12.61 -15.08
N PHE A 109 4.79 11.83 -14.05
CA PHE A 109 4.43 12.10 -12.66
C PHE A 109 5.65 12.37 -11.78
N ASP A 110 5.49 13.29 -10.82
CA ASP A 110 6.52 13.59 -9.82
C ASP A 110 6.54 12.54 -8.70
N ALA A 111 5.39 11.88 -8.46
CA ALA A 111 5.28 10.72 -7.57
C ALA A 111 4.28 9.69 -8.11
N VAL A 112 4.56 8.41 -7.86
CA VAL A 112 3.67 7.27 -8.18
C VAL A 112 3.46 6.44 -6.93
N LEU A 113 2.18 6.29 -6.52
CA LEU A 113 1.76 5.47 -5.39
C LEU A 113 1.19 4.14 -5.90
N CYS A 114 1.85 3.04 -5.57
CA CYS A 114 1.37 1.68 -5.77
C CYS A 114 1.04 1.08 -4.38
N MET A 115 -0.05 1.54 -3.78
CA MET A 115 -0.42 1.22 -2.39
C MET A 115 -1.58 0.21 -2.31
N GLY A 116 -1.65 -0.72 -3.25
CA GLY A 116 -2.72 -1.73 -3.28
C GLY A 116 -2.49 -2.91 -4.21
N ALA A 117 -1.87 -2.70 -5.36
CA ALA A 117 -1.79 -3.69 -6.42
C ALA A 117 -0.72 -4.77 -6.20
N PHE A 118 0.48 -4.40 -5.73
CA PHE A 118 1.65 -5.27 -5.68
C PHE A 118 1.40 -6.59 -4.94
N TYR A 119 0.71 -6.55 -3.83
CA TYR A 119 0.40 -7.73 -3.03
C TYR A 119 -0.78 -8.58 -3.58
N HIS A 120 -1.31 -8.24 -4.75
CA HIS A 120 -2.22 -9.09 -5.51
C HIS A 120 -1.56 -9.80 -6.68
N LEU A 121 -0.36 -9.38 -7.07
CA LEU A 121 0.40 -9.94 -8.18
C LEU A 121 1.21 -11.17 -7.71
N LYS A 122 0.72 -12.36 -8.00
CA LYS A 122 1.29 -13.61 -7.49
C LYS A 122 2.53 -14.07 -8.24
N SER A 123 2.63 -13.75 -9.53
CA SER A 123 3.80 -14.12 -10.32
C SER A 123 4.90 -13.08 -10.16
N PHE A 124 6.14 -13.54 -10.16
CA PHE A 124 7.30 -12.66 -10.13
C PHE A 124 7.32 -11.70 -11.32
N GLY A 125 7.01 -12.22 -12.53
CA GLY A 125 6.98 -11.40 -13.75
C GLY A 125 5.94 -10.28 -13.71
N GLU A 126 4.74 -10.53 -13.15
CA GLU A 126 3.74 -9.47 -12.97
C GLU A 126 4.21 -8.40 -11.99
N ARG A 127 4.86 -8.78 -10.88
CA ARG A 127 5.42 -7.81 -9.92
C ARG A 127 6.51 -6.96 -10.56
N GLN A 128 7.41 -7.56 -11.34
CA GLN A 128 8.43 -6.83 -12.11
C GLN A 128 7.79 -5.86 -13.11
N ARG A 129 6.78 -6.32 -13.87
CA ARG A 129 6.07 -5.48 -14.83
C ARG A 129 5.35 -4.31 -14.15
N CYS A 130 4.69 -4.55 -13.02
CA CYS A 130 4.03 -3.51 -12.23
C CYS A 130 5.02 -2.41 -11.83
N VAL A 131 6.17 -2.78 -11.27
CA VAL A 131 7.20 -1.82 -10.87
C VAL A 131 7.77 -1.10 -12.09
N ALA A 132 8.06 -1.82 -13.18
CA ALA A 132 8.56 -1.23 -14.42
C ALA A 132 7.60 -0.18 -15.00
N GLU A 133 6.29 -0.46 -15.02
CA GLU A 133 5.29 0.50 -15.48
C GLU A 133 5.18 1.73 -14.54
N CYS A 134 5.20 1.51 -13.21
CA CYS A 134 5.24 2.62 -12.26
C CYS A 134 6.46 3.53 -12.47
N LEU A 135 7.63 2.92 -12.69
CA LEU A 135 8.87 3.68 -12.90
C LEU A 135 8.95 4.32 -14.30
N ARG A 136 8.34 3.70 -15.31
CA ARG A 136 8.27 4.31 -16.65
C ARG A 136 7.52 5.63 -16.61
N VAL A 137 6.36 5.67 -15.97
CA VAL A 137 5.55 6.91 -15.88
C VAL A 137 6.05 7.90 -14.83
N LEU A 138 6.91 7.46 -13.91
CA LEU A 138 7.56 8.32 -12.92
C LEU A 138 8.71 9.09 -13.55
N LYS A 139 8.80 10.39 -13.30
CA LYS A 139 9.93 11.25 -13.71
C LYS A 139 11.23 10.78 -13.06
N ASP A 140 12.36 11.03 -13.72
CA ASP A 140 13.67 10.85 -13.13
C ASP A 140 13.80 11.73 -11.89
N GLY A 141 14.39 11.20 -10.82
CA GLY A 141 14.42 11.85 -9.51
C GLY A 141 13.07 11.84 -8.76
N GLY A 142 12.00 11.35 -9.36
CA GLY A 142 10.67 11.25 -8.75
C GLY A 142 10.58 10.21 -7.63
N VAL A 143 9.50 10.25 -6.85
CA VAL A 143 9.30 9.37 -5.68
C VAL A 143 8.33 8.25 -6.01
N PHE A 144 8.80 7.02 -5.90
CA PHE A 144 8.00 5.80 -5.96
C PHE A 144 7.61 5.36 -4.55
N VAL A 145 6.32 5.09 -4.33
CA VAL A 145 5.79 4.60 -3.05
C VAL A 145 5.15 3.25 -3.27
N LEU A 146 5.63 2.22 -2.58
CA LEU A 146 5.17 0.84 -2.73
C LEU A 146 4.71 0.26 -1.40
N ALA A 147 3.43 -0.10 -1.30
CA ALA A 147 2.93 -0.90 -0.18
C ALA A 147 3.03 -2.40 -0.48
N TYR A 148 3.42 -3.17 0.54
CA TYR A 148 3.56 -4.62 0.46
C TYR A 148 3.16 -5.30 1.78
N ILE A 149 2.87 -6.60 1.71
CA ILE A 149 2.56 -7.43 2.88
C ILE A 149 3.79 -8.28 3.23
N ASN A 150 4.20 -8.27 4.48
CA ASN A 150 5.29 -9.09 4.99
C ASN A 150 4.81 -10.52 5.30
N ARG A 151 5.60 -11.52 4.87
CA ARG A 151 5.25 -12.94 5.02
C ARG A 151 5.20 -13.41 6.46
N ASN A 152 6.23 -13.12 7.26
CA ASN A 152 6.30 -13.60 8.63
C ASN A 152 5.12 -13.17 9.50
N PRO A 153 4.77 -11.87 9.62
CA PRO A 153 3.59 -11.46 10.40
C PRO A 153 2.29 -12.02 9.81
N CYS A 154 2.19 -12.18 8.49
CA CYS A 154 1.03 -12.82 7.87
C CYS A 154 0.87 -14.29 8.32
N VAL A 155 1.94 -15.07 8.37
CA VAL A 155 1.94 -16.46 8.88
C VAL A 155 1.58 -16.48 10.36
N LEU A 156 2.22 -15.61 11.17
CA LEU A 156 1.96 -15.55 12.62
C LEU A 156 0.52 -15.14 12.93
N TYR A 157 -0.04 -14.17 12.18
CA TYR A 157 -1.42 -13.77 12.35
C TYR A 157 -2.39 -14.91 12.02
N GLN A 158 -2.16 -15.66 10.95
CA GLN A 158 -2.99 -16.81 10.61
C GLN A 158 -2.87 -17.93 11.65
N PHE A 159 -1.66 -18.16 12.17
CA PHE A 159 -1.45 -19.10 13.26
C PHE A 159 -2.22 -18.66 14.53
N TRP A 160 -2.15 -17.37 14.87
CA TRP A 160 -2.93 -16.80 15.98
C TRP A 160 -4.43 -17.02 15.82
N GLN A 161 -4.97 -16.80 14.63
CA GLN A 161 -6.40 -16.98 14.35
C GLN A 161 -6.84 -18.46 14.37
N LYS A 162 -6.02 -19.34 13.82
CA LYS A 162 -6.32 -20.77 13.62
C LYS A 162 -5.08 -21.63 13.84
N PRO A 163 -4.63 -21.84 15.09
CA PRO A 163 -3.37 -22.53 15.38
C PRO A 163 -3.29 -23.97 14.84
N LYS A 164 -4.43 -24.66 14.73
CA LYS A 164 -4.49 -26.02 14.16
C LYS A 164 -4.15 -26.09 12.65
N ASN A 165 -4.15 -24.95 11.97
CA ASN A 165 -3.96 -24.88 10.52
C ASN A 165 -2.52 -24.58 10.09
N ILE A 166 -1.53 -24.58 11.00
CA ILE A 166 -0.14 -24.25 10.65
C ILE A 166 0.40 -25.12 9.51
N LYS A 167 0.03 -26.40 9.47
CA LYS A 167 0.42 -27.30 8.38
C LYS A 167 -0.22 -26.94 7.03
N THR A 168 -1.43 -26.38 7.03
CA THR A 168 -2.14 -25.97 5.80
C THR A 168 -1.63 -24.64 5.26
N GLN A 169 -0.83 -23.93 6.04
CA GLN A 169 -0.17 -22.68 5.62
C GLN A 169 1.15 -22.90 4.89
N SER A 170 1.52 -24.16 4.60
CA SER A 170 2.75 -24.49 3.88
C SER A 170 2.91 -23.70 2.57
N LYS A 171 1.83 -23.45 1.85
CA LYS A 171 1.85 -22.63 0.64
C LYS A 171 2.21 -21.17 0.93
N LEU A 172 1.62 -20.55 1.94
CA LEU A 172 1.98 -19.19 2.34
C LEU A 172 3.45 -19.13 2.77
N ILE A 173 3.91 -20.09 3.58
CA ILE A 173 5.28 -20.15 4.07
C ILE A 173 6.28 -20.29 2.91
N SER A 174 6.02 -21.18 1.95
CA SER A 174 6.96 -21.49 0.86
C SER A 174 6.88 -20.54 -0.32
N THR A 175 5.71 -19.99 -0.64
CA THR A 175 5.48 -19.20 -1.86
C THR A 175 5.01 -17.76 -1.61
N GLY A 176 4.69 -17.39 -0.38
CA GLY A 176 4.07 -16.10 -0.06
C GLY A 176 2.59 -15.98 -0.45
N VAL A 177 2.00 -16.98 -1.12
CA VAL A 177 0.64 -16.89 -1.65
C VAL A 177 -0.41 -17.30 -0.61
N ASN A 178 -1.33 -16.39 -0.33
CA ASN A 178 -2.46 -16.57 0.56
C ASN A 178 -3.77 -16.09 -0.11
N GLY A 179 -4.51 -16.99 -0.72
CA GLY A 179 -5.75 -16.63 -1.40
C GLY A 179 -5.52 -15.65 -2.55
N LEU A 180 -6.06 -14.45 -2.43
CA LEU A 180 -5.87 -13.35 -3.39
C LEU A 180 -4.60 -12.53 -3.14
N PHE A 181 -3.90 -12.78 -2.03
CA PHE A 181 -2.77 -11.98 -1.60
C PHE A 181 -1.44 -12.71 -1.83
N TYR A 182 -0.40 -11.90 -1.98
CA TYR A 182 0.99 -12.29 -1.99
C TYR A 182 1.73 -11.54 -0.88
N ALA A 183 2.40 -12.28 -0.02
CA ALA A 183 3.24 -11.73 1.04
C ALA A 183 4.71 -11.94 0.69
N VAL A 184 5.46 -10.86 0.64
CA VAL A 184 6.88 -10.86 0.27
C VAL A 184 7.76 -11.43 1.38
N ASP A 185 8.89 -11.99 1.01
CA ASP A 185 10.01 -12.21 1.91
C ASP A 185 10.73 -10.89 2.20
N PHE A 186 11.34 -10.78 3.38
CA PHE A 186 12.02 -9.53 3.79
C PHE A 186 13.09 -9.06 2.79
N ASP A 187 13.84 -10.00 2.21
CA ASP A 187 14.90 -9.68 1.25
C ASP A 187 14.38 -9.37 -0.16
N GLU A 188 13.13 -9.71 -0.47
CA GLU A 188 12.56 -9.47 -1.81
C GLU A 188 12.43 -7.98 -2.12
N ILE A 189 12.09 -7.15 -1.12
CA ILE A 189 12.00 -5.70 -1.30
C ILE A 189 13.39 -5.09 -1.52
N LYS A 190 14.41 -5.53 -0.77
CA LYS A 190 15.79 -5.08 -0.99
C LYS A 190 16.28 -5.42 -2.38
N LYS A 191 15.99 -6.65 -2.82
CA LYS A 191 16.32 -7.10 -4.17
C LYS A 191 15.60 -6.27 -5.23
N LEU A 192 14.32 -5.97 -5.05
CA LEU A 192 13.55 -5.11 -5.95
C LEU A 192 14.19 -3.72 -6.07
N VAL A 193 14.60 -3.10 -4.97
CA VAL A 193 15.30 -1.81 -4.97
C VAL A 193 16.58 -1.89 -5.81
N ALA A 194 17.36 -2.96 -5.64
CA ALA A 194 18.61 -3.17 -6.39
C ALA A 194 18.36 -3.47 -7.88
N ASP A 195 17.40 -4.36 -8.19
CA ASP A 195 17.09 -4.78 -9.56
C ASP A 195 16.62 -3.61 -10.44
N PHE A 196 15.94 -2.61 -9.85
CA PHE A 196 15.46 -1.42 -10.54
C PHE A 196 16.34 -0.18 -10.35
N ASN A 197 17.55 -0.33 -9.79
CA ASN A 197 18.48 0.77 -9.52
C ASN A 197 17.82 1.95 -8.80
N LEU A 198 16.97 1.65 -7.81
CA LEU A 198 16.29 2.65 -7.00
C LEU A 198 17.18 3.06 -5.82
N THR A 199 17.06 4.32 -5.40
CA THR A 199 17.61 4.78 -4.13
C THR A 199 16.53 4.70 -3.06
N GLU A 200 16.67 3.79 -2.09
CA GLU A 200 15.77 3.73 -0.94
C GLU A 200 15.86 5.04 -0.14
N ILE A 201 14.72 5.71 0.05
CA ILE A 201 14.60 6.88 0.92
C ILE A 201 14.24 6.42 2.33
N LYS A 202 13.20 5.59 2.44
CA LYS A 202 12.72 4.97 3.68
C LYS A 202 11.98 3.67 3.36
N ASN A 203 12.07 2.72 4.29
CA ASN A 203 11.25 1.52 4.30
C ASN A 203 10.73 1.29 5.71
N ILE A 204 9.41 1.34 5.91
CA ILE A 204 8.80 1.44 7.23
C ILE A 204 7.69 0.40 7.44
N GLY A 205 7.50 -0.01 8.69
CA GLY A 205 6.36 -0.84 9.10
C GLY A 205 5.16 0.03 9.49
N VAL A 206 4.18 0.17 8.60
CA VAL A 206 3.10 1.17 8.81
C VAL A 206 2.10 0.81 9.91
N ASP A 207 2.00 -0.47 10.28
CA ASP A 207 1.11 -0.93 11.35
C ASP A 207 1.85 -1.63 12.50
N GLY A 208 3.18 -1.82 12.39
CA GLY A 208 3.99 -2.43 13.44
C GLY A 208 3.39 -3.75 13.92
N SER A 209 3.39 -3.99 15.23
CA SER A 209 2.81 -5.19 15.85
C SER A 209 1.32 -5.05 16.21
N VAL A 210 0.56 -4.28 15.44
CA VAL A 210 -0.84 -3.92 15.75
C VAL A 210 -1.77 -5.13 15.73
N TYR A 211 -1.61 -6.03 14.77
CA TYR A 211 -2.57 -7.13 14.55
C TYR A 211 -2.86 -7.99 15.79
N PRO A 212 -1.88 -8.48 16.55
CA PRO A 212 -2.17 -9.21 17.78
C PRO A 212 -2.67 -8.31 18.92
N LEU A 213 -2.49 -6.99 18.82
CA LEU A 213 -2.84 -6.03 19.86
C LEU A 213 -4.14 -5.24 19.57
N GLN A 214 -4.84 -5.52 18.47
CA GLN A 214 -6.01 -4.73 18.02
C GLN A 214 -7.01 -4.43 19.14
N LYS A 215 -7.43 -5.44 19.93
CA LYS A 215 -8.40 -5.26 21.01
C LYS A 215 -7.89 -4.28 22.08
N LYS A 216 -6.60 -4.35 22.41
CA LYS A 216 -5.98 -3.47 23.40
C LYS A 216 -5.88 -2.04 22.89
N ILE A 217 -5.41 -1.87 21.64
CA ILE A 217 -5.30 -0.55 21.00
C ILE A 217 -6.68 0.11 20.89
N ASN A 218 -7.69 -0.64 20.47
CA ASN A 218 -9.05 -0.12 20.34
C ASN A 218 -9.67 0.30 21.69
N SER A 219 -9.22 -0.29 22.81
CA SER A 219 -9.67 0.08 24.16
C SER A 219 -8.98 1.31 24.76
N LEU A 220 -7.89 1.82 24.15
CA LEU A 220 -7.19 3.01 24.62
C LEU A 220 -8.12 4.25 24.56
N ASN A 221 -8.00 5.15 25.51
CA ASN A 221 -8.62 6.48 25.39
C ASN A 221 -7.79 7.35 24.41
N ARG A 222 -8.25 8.58 24.15
CA ARG A 222 -7.61 9.48 23.17
C ARG A 222 -6.17 9.82 23.53
N ALA A 223 -5.88 10.11 24.79
CA ALA A 223 -4.51 10.45 25.23
C ALA A 223 -3.59 9.24 25.12
N GLN A 224 -4.01 8.09 25.64
CA GLN A 224 -3.26 6.83 25.53
C GLN A 224 -3.00 6.42 24.09
N PHE A 225 -3.95 6.66 23.18
CA PHE A 225 -3.75 6.37 21.77
C PHE A 225 -2.74 7.33 21.13
N ALA A 226 -2.72 8.59 21.52
CA ALA A 226 -1.69 9.54 21.09
C ALA A 226 -0.29 9.11 21.57
N ASP A 227 -0.15 8.71 22.84
CA ASP A 227 1.12 8.19 23.38
C ASP A 227 1.57 6.91 22.64
N PHE A 228 0.61 6.04 22.31
CA PHE A 228 0.91 4.84 21.51
C PHE A 228 1.41 5.19 20.09
N LEU A 229 0.82 6.21 19.44
CA LEU A 229 1.28 6.69 18.13
C LEU A 229 2.71 7.26 18.20
N GLU A 230 3.05 8.02 19.25
CA GLU A 230 4.42 8.52 19.44
C GLU A 230 5.41 7.36 19.59
N TYR A 231 5.08 6.34 20.38
CA TYR A 231 5.87 5.11 20.44
C TYR A 231 6.00 4.46 19.07
N HIS A 232 4.88 4.29 18.35
CA HIS A 232 4.88 3.66 17.02
C HIS A 232 5.78 4.42 16.03
N PHE A 233 5.69 5.74 15.99
CA PHE A 233 6.54 6.57 15.11
C PHE A 233 8.03 6.50 15.46
N SER A 234 8.36 6.33 16.74
CA SER A 234 9.77 6.15 17.17
C SER A 234 10.36 4.80 16.74
N ALA A 235 9.51 3.82 16.45
CA ALA A 235 9.91 2.44 16.23
C ALA A 235 9.68 1.95 14.78
N CYS A 236 8.76 2.53 14.02
CA CYS A 236 8.29 1.98 12.74
C CYS A 236 9.38 1.89 11.64
N GLU A 237 10.47 2.65 11.77
CA GLU A 237 11.65 2.59 10.89
C GLU A 237 12.65 1.49 11.29
N GLN A 238 12.53 0.90 12.47
CA GLN A 238 13.46 -0.12 12.93
C GLN A 238 13.24 -1.43 12.14
N PRO A 239 14.32 -2.08 11.65
CA PRO A 239 14.20 -3.33 10.88
C PRO A 239 13.43 -4.44 11.59
N SER A 240 13.53 -4.51 12.94
CA SER A 240 12.78 -5.47 13.76
C SER A 240 11.27 -5.21 13.73
N ILE A 241 10.86 -3.95 13.74
CA ILE A 241 9.45 -3.57 13.67
C ILE A 241 8.94 -3.69 12.23
N LEU A 242 9.72 -3.26 11.25
CA LEU A 242 9.39 -3.47 9.84
C LEU A 242 9.14 -4.95 9.53
N GLY A 243 10.01 -5.86 10.00
CA GLY A 243 9.86 -7.31 9.78
C GLY A 243 8.67 -7.94 10.53
N ASN A 244 8.13 -7.27 11.56
CA ASN A 244 6.94 -7.68 12.31
C ASN A 244 5.66 -6.94 11.90
N SER A 245 5.76 -5.87 11.11
CA SER A 245 4.61 -5.16 10.57
C SER A 245 3.93 -5.97 9.49
N MET A 246 2.59 -6.08 9.53
CA MET A 246 1.85 -6.75 8.46
C MET A 246 2.08 -6.03 7.13
N HIS A 247 1.95 -4.70 7.14
CA HIS A 247 2.17 -3.87 5.97
C HIS A 247 3.48 -3.10 6.08
N GLY A 248 4.30 -3.21 5.03
CA GLY A 248 5.46 -2.38 4.79
C GLY A 248 5.16 -1.30 3.76
N LEU A 249 5.83 -0.17 3.86
CA LEU A 249 5.74 0.94 2.91
C LEU A 249 7.15 1.41 2.55
N LEU A 250 7.52 1.18 1.29
CA LEU A 250 8.78 1.62 0.71
C LEU A 250 8.58 2.97 0.03
N PHE A 251 9.46 3.91 0.33
CA PHE A 251 9.68 5.14 -0.41
C PHE A 251 11.04 5.04 -1.09
N ALA A 252 11.06 5.15 -2.40
CA ALA A 252 12.29 5.07 -3.18
C ALA A 252 12.32 6.17 -4.24
N ARG A 253 13.52 6.61 -4.62
CA ARG A 253 13.75 7.59 -5.69
C ARG A 253 14.18 6.86 -6.95
N LYS A 254 13.56 7.21 -8.07
CA LYS A 254 14.02 6.77 -9.39
C LYS A 254 15.36 7.44 -9.68
N GLY A 255 16.34 6.66 -10.12
CA GLY A 255 17.63 7.18 -10.60
C GLY A 255 17.45 8.13 -11.79
N GLU A 256 18.46 8.93 -12.06
CA GLU A 256 18.57 9.76 -13.26
C GLU A 256 18.96 8.91 -14.47
#